data_f07040dfe599d770551af7dc304aad3d
#
_entry.id   f07040dfe599d770551af7dc304aad3d
#
_cell.length_a   1.000
_cell.length_b   1.000
_cell.length_c   1.000
_cell.angle_alpha   90.00
_cell.angle_beta   90.00
_cell.angle_gamma   90.00
#
_symmetry.space_group_name_H-M   'P 1'
#
loop_
_entity.id
_entity.type
_entity.pdbx_description
1 polymer ?
#
loop_
_entity_poly.entity_id
_entity_poly.type
_entity_poly.pdbx_seq_one_letter_code
_entity_poly.pdbx_strand_id
1 'polypeptide(L)'
;MPRIAIIGAGITGVTSAYALSKLGYQVTVYDRQRYPAMETSYANGGQLSASNAEVWNSTATVLKGLRWMWRKNAPLLLNPKFSWHKYSWLAQFMAQIPNYRENTIATTRLAIQARQHLFDMAEAEGIDFDLERRGILHLSLIHI
;
A
#
# COMPACT_ATOMS: atom_id res chain seq x y z
N MET A 1 -24.52 -21.54 1.07
CA MET A 1 -23.20 -20.91 0.94
C MET A 1 -23.11 -19.73 1.89
N PRO A 2 -22.00 -19.55 2.61
CA PRO A 2 -21.83 -18.37 3.47
C PRO A 2 -21.87 -17.09 2.64
N ARG A 3 -22.49 -16.05 3.18
CA ARG A 3 -22.58 -14.72 2.55
C ARG A 3 -21.58 -13.79 3.21
N ILE A 4 -20.82 -13.03 2.41
CA ILE A 4 -19.81 -12.09 2.87
C ILE A 4 -20.14 -10.71 2.32
N ALA A 5 -20.12 -9.71 3.21
CA ALA A 5 -20.22 -8.30 2.85
C ALA A 5 -18.84 -7.65 2.90
N ILE A 6 -18.45 -6.95 1.85
CA ILE A 6 -17.22 -6.17 1.76
C ILE A 6 -17.59 -4.70 1.71
N ILE A 7 -16.98 -3.89 2.55
CA ILE A 7 -17.19 -2.45 2.58
C ILE A 7 -16.01 -1.77 1.88
N GLY A 8 -16.29 -1.11 0.77
CA GLY A 8 -15.33 -0.43 -0.10
C GLY A 8 -15.03 -1.20 -1.38
N ALA A 9 -15.17 -0.54 -2.52
CA ALA A 9 -14.91 -1.08 -3.86
C ALA A 9 -13.62 -0.50 -4.49
N GLY A 10 -12.62 -0.15 -3.68
CA GLY A 10 -11.27 0.11 -4.13
C GLY A 10 -10.54 -1.20 -4.48
N ILE A 11 -9.27 -1.11 -4.88
CA ILE A 11 -8.48 -2.29 -5.30
C ILE A 11 -8.51 -3.42 -4.28
N THR A 12 -8.38 -3.12 -2.99
CA THR A 12 -8.40 -4.14 -1.93
C THR A 12 -9.76 -4.84 -1.84
N GLY A 13 -10.87 -4.08 -1.89
CA GLY A 13 -12.21 -4.66 -1.81
C GLY A 13 -12.55 -5.51 -3.03
N VAL A 14 -12.22 -5.04 -4.22
CA VAL A 14 -12.50 -5.76 -5.48
C VAL A 14 -11.68 -7.05 -5.57
N THR A 15 -10.38 -7.02 -5.27
CA THR A 15 -9.54 -8.22 -5.29
C THR A 15 -9.92 -9.23 -4.22
N SER A 16 -10.35 -8.76 -3.03
CA SER A 16 -10.88 -9.64 -1.98
C SER A 16 -12.20 -10.28 -2.42
N ALA A 17 -13.10 -9.52 -3.04
CA ALA A 17 -14.37 -10.03 -3.57
C ALA A 17 -14.12 -11.11 -4.64
N TYR A 18 -13.18 -10.84 -5.55
CA TYR A 18 -12.78 -11.80 -6.58
C TYR A 18 -12.27 -13.10 -5.96
N ALA A 19 -11.29 -13.03 -5.06
CA ALA A 19 -10.70 -14.20 -4.43
C ALA A 19 -11.75 -15.03 -3.65
N LEU A 20 -12.63 -14.36 -2.90
CA LEU A 20 -13.69 -15.03 -2.14
C LEU A 20 -14.75 -15.66 -3.06
N SER A 21 -15.09 -15.02 -4.17
CA SER A 21 -16.03 -15.59 -5.15
C SER A 21 -15.46 -16.86 -5.82
N LYS A 22 -14.16 -16.87 -6.13
CA LYS A 22 -13.48 -18.08 -6.64
C LYS A 22 -13.45 -19.22 -5.61
N LEU A 23 -13.48 -18.90 -4.31
CA LEU A 23 -13.63 -19.89 -3.25
C LEU A 23 -15.09 -20.34 -3.01
N GLY A 24 -16.05 -19.88 -3.81
CA GLY A 24 -17.44 -20.28 -3.74
C GLY A 24 -18.28 -19.52 -2.71
N TYR A 25 -17.81 -18.39 -2.18
CA TYR A 25 -18.63 -17.54 -1.32
C TYR A 25 -19.56 -16.64 -2.12
N GLN A 26 -20.73 -16.35 -1.58
CA GLN A 26 -21.62 -15.31 -2.10
C GLN A 26 -21.17 -13.95 -1.55
N VAL A 27 -20.58 -13.14 -2.41
CA VAL A 27 -19.97 -11.85 -2.00
C VAL A 27 -20.83 -10.68 -2.47
N THR A 28 -21.08 -9.72 -1.58
CA THR A 28 -21.69 -8.44 -1.89
C THR A 28 -20.74 -7.32 -1.50
N VAL A 29 -20.42 -6.43 -2.45
CA VAL A 29 -19.56 -5.27 -2.19
C VAL A 29 -20.45 -4.03 -2.05
N TYR A 30 -20.23 -3.27 -0.97
CA TYR A 30 -20.89 -2.00 -0.70
C TYR A 30 -19.90 -0.86 -0.83
N ASP A 31 -20.21 0.15 -1.59
CA ASP A 31 -19.40 1.36 -1.70
C ASP A 31 -20.29 2.60 -1.61
N ARG A 32 -19.72 3.69 -1.13
CA ARG A 32 -20.39 4.99 -1.08
C ARG A 32 -20.47 5.66 -2.45
N GLN A 33 -19.60 5.27 -3.37
CA GLN A 33 -19.52 5.79 -4.72
C GLN A 33 -20.39 4.96 -5.67
N ARG A 34 -20.82 5.58 -6.76
CA ARG A 34 -21.68 4.92 -7.75
C ARG A 34 -20.99 3.78 -8.50
N TYR A 35 -19.69 3.89 -8.69
CA TYR A 35 -18.87 2.91 -9.41
C TYR A 35 -17.68 2.47 -8.56
N PRO A 36 -17.10 1.29 -8.77
CA PRO A 36 -15.88 0.88 -8.11
C PRO A 36 -14.70 1.76 -8.52
N ALA A 37 -13.69 1.80 -7.67
CA ALA A 37 -12.42 2.50 -7.88
C ALA A 37 -12.50 4.02 -8.07
N MET A 38 -13.55 4.69 -7.63
CA MET A 38 -13.76 6.14 -7.87
C MET A 38 -12.86 7.07 -7.03
N GLU A 39 -12.01 6.54 -6.17
CA GLU A 39 -11.11 7.32 -5.31
C GLU A 39 -9.63 7.02 -5.63
N THR A 40 -8.80 6.70 -4.64
CA THR A 40 -7.36 6.45 -4.81
C THR A 40 -7.04 5.37 -5.86
N SER A 41 -7.91 4.37 -6.00
CA SER A 41 -7.73 3.31 -7.00
C SER A 41 -8.00 3.76 -8.44
N TYR A 42 -8.70 4.88 -8.64
CA TYR A 42 -8.94 5.47 -9.96
C TYR A 42 -7.69 6.14 -10.53
N ALA A 43 -6.99 6.89 -9.67
CA ALA A 43 -5.80 7.64 -10.07
C ALA A 43 -4.70 7.47 -9.02
N ASN A 44 -3.66 6.75 -9.37
CA ASN A 44 -2.47 6.52 -8.56
C ASN A 44 -1.24 6.42 -9.46
N GLY A 45 -0.09 6.07 -8.92
CA GLY A 45 1.15 5.94 -9.68
C GLY A 45 1.22 4.75 -10.63
N GLY A 46 0.26 3.83 -10.60
CA GLY A 46 0.19 2.66 -11.47
C GLY A 46 1.40 1.71 -11.39
N GLN A 47 2.17 1.77 -10.29
CA GLN A 47 3.42 1.03 -10.18
C GLN A 47 3.25 -0.26 -9.37
N LEU A 48 3.61 -1.40 -9.96
CA LEU A 48 3.67 -2.71 -9.31
C LEU A 48 5.11 -3.02 -8.90
N SER A 49 5.64 -2.24 -7.94
CA SER A 49 7.03 -2.31 -7.52
C SER A 49 7.19 -3.00 -6.16
N ALA A 50 7.74 -4.21 -6.16
CA ALA A 50 8.12 -4.90 -4.93
C ALA A 50 9.29 -4.21 -4.19
N SER A 51 10.13 -3.44 -4.90
CA SER A 51 11.22 -2.66 -4.30
C SER A 51 10.72 -1.51 -3.42
N ASN A 52 9.48 -1.06 -3.61
CA ASN A 52 8.86 -0.01 -2.79
C ASN A 52 8.11 -0.58 -1.57
N ALA A 53 8.21 -1.88 -1.33
CA ALA A 53 7.57 -2.54 -0.19
C ALA A 53 8.41 -2.46 1.12
N GLU A 54 9.54 -1.76 1.09
CA GLU A 54 10.35 -1.48 2.26
C GLU A 54 9.54 -0.71 3.31
N VAL A 55 9.62 -1.13 4.58
CA VAL A 55 8.96 -0.42 5.67
C VAL A 55 9.71 0.87 6.02
N TRP A 56 9.01 1.88 6.50
CA TRP A 56 9.58 3.21 6.74
C TRP A 56 10.15 3.42 8.14
N ASN A 57 9.94 2.48 9.05
CA ASN A 57 10.34 2.59 10.45
C ASN A 57 11.82 2.24 10.67
N SER A 58 12.71 3.01 10.08
CA SER A 58 14.16 2.94 10.29
C SER A 58 14.68 4.14 11.09
N THR A 59 15.80 3.97 11.77
CA THR A 59 16.48 5.07 12.48
C THR A 59 16.83 6.23 11.55
N ALA A 60 17.24 5.93 10.32
CA ALA A 60 17.53 6.92 9.29
C ALA A 60 16.28 7.75 8.93
N THR A 61 15.12 7.10 8.80
CA THR A 61 13.84 7.78 8.53
C THR A 61 13.43 8.70 9.67
N VAL A 62 13.60 8.26 10.92
CA VAL A 62 13.30 9.09 12.11
C VAL A 62 14.18 10.33 12.14
N LEU A 63 15.49 10.18 11.98
CA LEU A 63 16.44 11.30 11.94
C LEU A 63 16.15 12.27 10.78
N LYS A 64 15.81 11.73 9.62
CA LYS A 64 15.42 12.51 8.46
C LYS A 64 14.10 13.27 8.71
N GLY A 65 13.11 12.63 9.33
CA GLY A 65 11.85 13.24 9.75
C GLY A 65 12.06 14.40 10.72
N LEU A 66 12.91 14.22 11.75
CA LEU A 66 13.27 15.28 12.69
C LEU A 66 13.93 16.47 11.97
N ARG A 67 14.88 16.20 11.05
CA ARG A 67 15.52 17.26 10.26
C ARG A 67 14.52 17.98 9.37
N TRP A 68 13.51 17.31 8.82
CA TRP A 68 12.48 17.92 7.98
C TRP A 68 11.57 18.87 8.75
N MET A 69 11.28 18.62 10.02
CA MET A 69 10.43 19.51 10.83
C MET A 69 10.98 20.93 10.96
N TRP A 70 12.29 21.12 10.71
CA TRP A 70 12.94 22.45 10.72
C TRP A 70 12.96 23.14 9.36
N ARG A 71 12.39 22.52 8.32
CA ARG A 71 12.38 23.08 6.97
C ARG A 71 10.96 23.43 6.52
N LYS A 72 10.74 24.67 6.05
CA LYS A 72 9.41 25.16 5.60
C LYS A 72 8.81 24.34 4.44
N ASN A 73 9.64 23.77 3.57
CA ASN A 73 9.21 23.02 2.37
C ASN A 73 9.40 21.49 2.55
N ALA A 74 9.34 20.99 3.77
CA ALA A 74 9.49 19.58 4.01
C ALA A 74 8.20 18.80 3.76
N PRO A 75 8.30 17.55 3.27
CA PRO A 75 7.13 16.72 3.00
C PRO A 75 6.42 16.22 4.26
N LEU A 76 7.06 16.35 5.44
CA LEU A 76 6.53 15.91 6.71
C LEU A 76 6.32 17.11 7.65
N LEU A 77 5.07 17.33 8.03
CA LEU A 77 4.69 18.30 9.06
C LEU A 77 3.97 17.56 10.19
N LEU A 78 4.53 17.63 11.40
CA LEU A 78 3.91 17.10 12.59
C LEU A 78 3.13 18.23 13.29
N ASN A 79 1.80 18.11 13.34
CA ASN A 79 0.98 19.04 14.13
C ASN A 79 1.32 18.85 15.62
N PRO A 80 1.78 19.89 16.35
CA PRO A 80 2.16 19.79 17.76
C PRO A 80 0.99 19.56 18.71
N LYS A 81 -0.26 19.78 18.26
CA LYS A 81 -1.45 19.58 19.09
C LYS A 81 -1.45 18.19 19.70
N PHE A 82 -1.68 18.10 21.02
CA PHE A 82 -1.72 16.83 21.71
C PHE A 82 -2.85 15.93 21.16
N SER A 83 -2.50 14.66 20.91
CA SER A 83 -3.45 13.60 20.57
C SER A 83 -2.86 12.27 21.02
N TRP A 84 -3.58 11.58 21.92
CA TRP A 84 -3.16 10.28 22.41
C TRP A 84 -2.94 9.28 21.27
N HIS A 85 -3.86 9.24 20.32
CA HIS A 85 -3.75 8.37 19.15
C HIS A 85 -2.45 8.62 18.37
N LYS A 86 -2.11 9.88 18.10
CA LYS A 86 -0.89 10.24 17.37
C LYS A 86 0.39 9.81 18.12
N TYR A 87 0.47 10.10 19.41
CA TYR A 87 1.68 9.80 20.17
C TYR A 87 1.83 8.31 20.45
N SER A 88 0.73 7.58 20.68
CA SER A 88 0.77 6.13 20.80
C SER A 88 1.19 5.46 19.49
N TRP A 89 0.71 5.97 18.34
CA TRP A 89 1.14 5.49 17.03
C TRP A 89 2.63 5.75 16.79
N LEU A 90 3.14 6.95 17.11
CA LEU A 90 4.57 7.26 17.00
C LEU A 90 5.43 6.36 17.89
N ALA A 91 4.99 6.09 19.11
CA ALA A 91 5.69 5.18 20.02
C ALA A 91 5.73 3.75 19.45
N GLN A 92 4.62 3.25 18.91
CA GLN A 92 4.56 1.94 18.26
C GLN A 92 5.43 1.90 16.98
N PHE A 93 5.43 2.98 16.19
CA PHE A 93 6.28 3.10 15.02
C PHE A 93 7.77 2.98 15.40
N MET A 94 8.21 3.69 16.44
CA MET A 94 9.58 3.61 16.94
C MET A 94 9.91 2.24 17.54
N ALA A 95 8.98 1.63 18.27
CA ALA A 95 9.15 0.31 18.84
C ALA A 95 9.38 -0.80 17.79
N GLN A 96 8.96 -0.59 16.55
CA GLN A 96 9.17 -1.54 15.46
C GLN A 96 10.50 -1.36 14.71
N ILE A 97 11.32 -0.35 15.06
CA ILE A 97 12.63 -0.14 14.42
C ILE A 97 13.54 -1.38 14.49
N PRO A 98 13.64 -2.10 15.63
CA PRO A 98 14.45 -3.32 15.68
C PRO A 98 14.02 -4.40 14.69
N ASN A 99 12.73 -4.45 14.37
CA ASN A 99 12.12 -5.44 13.47
C ASN A 99 12.12 -5.00 11.99
N TYR A 100 12.80 -3.90 11.66
CA TYR A 100 12.83 -3.31 10.32
C TYR A 100 13.13 -4.34 9.22
N ARG A 101 14.19 -5.14 9.40
CA ARG A 101 14.61 -6.13 8.40
C ARG A 101 13.55 -7.22 8.21
N GLU A 102 13.01 -7.77 9.27
CA GLU A 102 11.99 -8.83 9.22
C GLU A 102 10.70 -8.31 8.59
N ASN A 103 10.26 -7.14 9.00
CA ASN A 103 9.07 -6.48 8.44
C ASN A 103 9.24 -6.18 6.94
N THR A 104 10.42 -5.69 6.52
CA THR A 104 10.72 -5.45 5.10
C THR A 104 10.72 -6.74 4.29
N ILE A 105 11.30 -7.82 4.82
CA ILE A 105 11.26 -9.13 4.15
C ILE A 105 9.82 -9.62 4.00
N ALA A 106 9.00 -9.49 5.04
CA ALA A 106 7.61 -9.92 5.02
C ALA A 106 6.78 -9.13 4.00
N THR A 107 6.88 -7.79 4.02
CA THR A 107 6.15 -6.92 3.07
C THR A 107 6.62 -7.12 1.63
N THR A 108 7.92 -7.29 1.40
CA THR A 108 8.47 -7.56 0.06
C THR A 108 7.99 -8.91 -0.49
N ARG A 109 7.98 -9.97 0.32
CA ARG A 109 7.42 -11.27 -0.07
C ARG A 109 5.94 -11.14 -0.45
N LEU A 110 5.16 -10.45 0.38
CA LEU A 110 3.74 -10.19 0.10
C LEU A 110 3.56 -9.41 -1.20
N ALA A 111 4.36 -8.38 -1.45
CA ALA A 111 4.28 -7.57 -2.66
C ALA A 111 4.63 -8.38 -3.93
N ILE A 112 5.62 -9.27 -3.86
CA ILE A 112 5.97 -10.17 -4.97
C ILE A 112 4.80 -11.12 -5.27
N GLN A 113 4.23 -11.75 -4.25
CA GLN A 113 3.09 -12.64 -4.41
C GLN A 113 1.86 -11.91 -4.94
N ALA A 114 1.54 -10.74 -4.37
CA ALA A 114 0.41 -9.93 -4.81
C ALA A 114 0.52 -9.52 -6.29
N ARG A 115 1.72 -9.16 -6.73
CA ARG A 115 1.99 -8.84 -8.14
C ARG A 115 1.73 -10.04 -9.05
N GLN A 116 2.20 -11.23 -8.65
CA GLN A 116 1.96 -12.44 -9.43
C GLN A 116 0.47 -12.76 -9.53
N HIS A 117 -0.24 -12.73 -8.41
CA HIS A 117 -1.68 -12.94 -8.39
C HIS A 117 -2.45 -11.94 -9.25
N LEU A 118 -2.00 -10.68 -9.34
CA LEU A 118 -2.62 -9.71 -10.22
C LEU A 118 -2.43 -10.09 -11.70
N PHE A 119 -1.24 -10.55 -12.08
CA PHE A 119 -0.99 -10.99 -13.45
C PHE A 119 -1.80 -12.23 -13.80
N ASP A 120 -1.84 -13.22 -12.91
CA ASP A 120 -2.61 -14.45 -13.08
C ASP A 120 -4.12 -14.14 -13.24
N MET A 121 -4.63 -13.21 -12.42
CA MET A 121 -6.02 -12.77 -12.50
C MET A 121 -6.31 -12.03 -13.83
N ALA A 122 -5.44 -11.13 -14.24
CA ALA A 122 -5.62 -10.38 -15.48
C ALA A 122 -5.63 -11.32 -16.69
N GLU A 123 -4.76 -12.32 -16.72
CA GLU A 123 -4.70 -13.34 -17.76
C GLU A 123 -5.94 -14.23 -17.75
N ALA A 124 -6.34 -14.73 -16.57
CA ALA A 124 -7.49 -15.61 -16.43
C ALA A 124 -8.83 -14.98 -16.79
N GLU A 125 -8.97 -13.67 -16.57
CA GLU A 125 -10.21 -12.92 -16.84
C GLU A 125 -10.14 -12.12 -18.15
N GLY A 126 -9.03 -12.22 -18.90
CA GLY A 126 -8.84 -11.50 -20.17
C GLY A 126 -8.86 -9.97 -20.01
N ILE A 127 -8.34 -9.46 -18.87
CA ILE A 127 -8.33 -8.03 -18.59
C ILE A 127 -7.17 -7.40 -19.35
N ASP A 128 -7.47 -6.55 -20.32
CA ASP A 128 -6.49 -5.74 -21.04
C ASP A 128 -6.37 -4.35 -20.40
N PHE A 129 -5.14 -3.95 -20.12
CA PHE A 129 -4.79 -2.63 -19.61
C PHE A 129 -3.34 -2.32 -19.99
N ASP A 130 -2.95 -1.06 -19.97
CA ASP A 130 -1.61 -0.58 -20.37
C ASP A 130 -0.49 -1.12 -19.47
N LEU A 131 -0.33 -2.46 -19.44
CA LEU A 131 0.66 -3.15 -18.61
C LEU A 131 2.03 -3.19 -19.29
N GLU A 132 3.00 -2.49 -18.70
CA GLU A 132 4.41 -2.54 -19.12
C GLU A 132 5.23 -3.35 -18.11
N ARG A 133 5.76 -4.50 -18.56
CA ARG A 133 6.59 -5.42 -17.72
C ARG A 133 8.10 -5.11 -17.85
N ARG A 134 8.48 -3.85 -17.95
CA ARG A 134 9.88 -3.43 -18.13
C ARG A 134 10.64 -3.15 -16.85
N GLY A 135 9.98 -3.32 -15.70
CA GLY A 135 10.52 -2.93 -14.41
C GLY A 135 10.35 -1.43 -14.13
N ILE A 136 10.99 -0.95 -13.07
CA ILE A 136 10.89 0.44 -12.63
C ILE A 136 12.31 1.01 -12.53
N LEU A 137 12.54 2.13 -13.19
CA LEU A 137 13.78 2.89 -13.10
C LEU A 137 13.67 3.90 -11.95
N HIS A 138 14.49 3.74 -10.93
CA HIS A 138 14.63 4.71 -9.84
C HIS A 138 15.79 5.65 -10.13
N LEU A 139 15.50 6.93 -10.33
CA LEU A 139 16.50 7.97 -10.46
C LEU A 139 16.72 8.63 -9.10
N SER A 140 17.98 8.72 -8.66
CA SER A 140 18.37 9.40 -7.42
C SER A 140 19.34 10.53 -7.75
N LEU A 141 19.03 11.74 -7.25
CA LEU A 141 19.92 12.91 -7.37
C LEU A 141 21.01 12.95 -6.28
N ILE A 142 21.10 11.91 -5.44
CA ILE A 142 22.04 11.91 -4.29
C ILE A 142 23.50 11.74 -4.72
N HIS A 143 23.72 11.31 -5.95
CA HIS A 143 25.05 11.04 -6.51
C HIS A 143 25.46 11.95 -7.68
N ILE A 144 24.78 13.10 -7.82
CA ILE A 144 25.17 14.16 -8.74
C ILE A 144 25.80 15.31 -7.95
#